data_fcf5f154696a4f0ade73cb320ecb8b03
#
_entry.id   fcf5f154696a4f0ade73cb320ecb8b03
#
_cell.length_a   1.000
_cell.length_b   1.000
_cell.length_c   1.000
_cell.angle_alpha   90.00
_cell.angle_beta   90.00
_cell.angle_gamma   90.00
#
_symmetry.space_group_name_H-M   'P 1'
#
loop_
_entity.id
_entity.type
_entity.pdbx_description
1 polymer ?
#
loop_
_entity_poly.entity_id
_entity_poly.type
_entity_poly.pdbx_seq_one_letter_code
_entity_poly.pdbx_strand_id
1 'polypeptide(L)'
;MGKIVITLEQYRKEHGISKYKIIKNCGVSATQLNCYCKNQITRVDLPVLARICDYLQCGIGDILEYIPDELEIEKDYDREIE
;
A
#
# COMPACT_ATOMS: atom_id res chain seq x y z
N MET A 1 -3.16 -14.28 -11.92
CA MET A 1 -3.94 -13.59 -10.89
C MET A 1 -3.25 -12.31 -10.44
N GLY A 2 -3.99 -11.25 -10.31
CA GLY A 2 -3.41 -9.98 -9.92
C GLY A 2 -3.00 -9.96 -8.46
N LYS A 3 -2.36 -8.88 -8.07
CA LYS A 3 -1.91 -8.74 -6.69
C LYS A 3 -1.95 -7.28 -6.26
N ILE A 4 -1.94 -7.07 -4.97
CA ILE A 4 -1.90 -5.74 -4.41
C ILE A 4 -0.55 -5.57 -3.73
N VAL A 5 0.12 -4.48 -4.04
CA VAL A 5 1.42 -4.18 -3.43
C VAL A 5 1.31 -2.89 -2.63
N ILE A 6 2.15 -2.77 -1.62
CA ILE A 6 2.19 -1.57 -0.81
C ILE A 6 3.28 -0.68 -1.36
N THR A 7 2.90 0.53 -1.75
CA THR A 7 3.86 1.48 -2.31
C THR A 7 4.23 2.56 -1.30
N LEU A 8 4.00 2.31 -0.03
CA LEU A 8 4.31 3.26 1.03
C LEU A 8 5.78 3.62 1.07
N GLU A 9 6.66 2.65 0.84
CA GLU A 9 8.09 2.93 0.89
C GLU A 9 8.48 3.94 -0.18
N GLN A 10 7.96 3.77 -1.37
CA GLN A 10 8.24 4.70 -2.45
C GLN A 10 7.68 6.08 -2.13
N TYR A 11 6.44 6.13 -1.65
CA TYR A 11 5.81 7.40 -1.29
C TYR A 11 6.62 8.11 -0.23
N ARG A 12 7.03 7.37 0.79
CA ARG A 12 7.80 7.92 1.89
C ARG A 12 9.09 8.56 1.39
N LYS A 13 9.80 7.83 0.52
CA LYS A 13 11.07 8.33 0.01
C LYS A 13 10.90 9.55 -0.87
N GLU A 14 9.86 9.54 -1.68
CA GLU A 14 9.61 10.66 -2.57
C GLU A 14 9.28 11.94 -1.82
N HIS A 15 8.67 11.79 -0.64
CA HIS A 15 8.28 12.95 0.15
C HIS A 15 9.21 13.21 1.32
N GLY A 16 10.31 12.47 1.41
CA GLY A 16 11.29 12.71 2.45
C GLY A 16 10.78 12.44 3.86
N ILE A 17 9.90 11.47 4.02
CA ILE A 17 9.30 11.16 5.32
C ILE A 17 10.03 9.97 5.93
N SER A 18 10.53 10.14 7.15
CA SER A 18 11.29 9.08 7.82
C SER A 18 10.33 8.04 8.41
N LYS A 19 10.83 6.82 8.51
CA LYS A 19 10.05 5.75 9.15
C LYS A 19 9.74 6.11 10.60
N TYR A 20 10.68 6.77 11.27
CA TYR A 20 10.48 7.14 12.66
C TYR A 20 9.27 8.03 12.83
N LYS A 21 9.09 8.98 11.92
CA LYS A 21 7.94 9.88 12.02
C LYS A 21 6.63 9.14 11.84
N ILE A 22 6.61 8.19 10.94
CA ILE A 22 5.40 7.40 10.73
C ILE A 22 5.10 6.56 11.96
N ILE A 23 6.13 5.92 12.52
CA ILE A 23 5.94 5.10 13.71
C ILE A 23 5.39 5.95 14.85
N LYS A 24 6.01 7.10 15.05
CA LYS A 24 5.64 7.95 16.17
C LYS A 24 4.24 8.53 16.00
N ASN A 25 3.88 8.96 14.82
CA ASN A 25 2.64 9.70 14.61
C ASN A 25 1.47 8.83 14.22
N CYS A 26 1.72 7.63 13.73
CA CYS A 26 0.64 6.76 13.30
C CYS A 26 0.37 5.61 14.25
N GLY A 27 1.18 5.47 15.28
CA GLY A 27 0.96 4.41 16.26
C GLY A 27 1.19 3.02 15.73
N VAL A 28 2.09 2.88 14.75
CA VAL A 28 2.42 1.58 14.16
C VAL A 28 3.78 1.15 14.69
N SER A 29 3.97 -0.15 14.90
CA SER A 29 5.25 -0.64 15.40
C SER A 29 6.28 -0.62 14.28
N ALA A 30 7.56 -0.59 14.68
CA ALA A 30 8.64 -0.61 13.70
C ALA A 30 8.61 -1.88 12.87
N THR A 31 8.33 -3.01 13.51
CA THR A 31 8.26 -4.28 12.81
C THR A 31 7.15 -4.27 11.78
N GLN A 32 5.98 -3.79 12.16
CA GLN A 32 4.86 -3.73 11.25
C GLN A 32 5.14 -2.81 10.08
N LEU A 33 5.70 -1.64 10.36
CA LEU A 33 6.00 -0.70 9.29
C LEU A 33 7.03 -1.27 8.33
N ASN A 34 8.05 -1.94 8.86
CA ASN A 34 9.05 -2.56 7.99
C ASN A 34 8.44 -3.62 7.09
N CYS A 35 7.52 -4.41 7.61
CA CYS A 35 6.84 -5.41 6.79
C CYS A 35 6.03 -4.74 5.69
N TYR A 36 5.38 -3.64 6.01
CA TYR A 36 4.63 -2.89 5.00
C TYR A 36 5.58 -2.37 3.91
N CYS A 37 6.69 -1.79 4.32
CA CYS A 37 7.62 -1.22 3.36
C CYS A 37 8.27 -2.27 2.48
N LYS A 38 8.42 -3.48 3.00
CA LYS A 38 9.05 -4.56 2.22
C LYS A 38 8.04 -5.44 1.51
N ASN A 39 6.76 -5.13 1.65
CA ASN A 39 5.70 -5.93 1.04
C ASN A 39 5.72 -7.37 1.49
N GLN A 40 6.03 -7.59 2.75
CA GLN A 40 6.13 -8.94 3.30
C GLN A 40 4.94 -9.28 4.17
N ILE A 41 3.76 -8.78 3.82
CA ILE A 41 2.55 -9.07 4.57
C ILE A 41 1.47 -9.51 3.60
N THR A 42 0.56 -10.32 4.12
CA THR A 42 -0.60 -10.74 3.35
C THR A 42 -1.88 -10.13 3.91
N ARG A 43 -1.79 -9.46 5.04
CA ARG A 43 -2.93 -8.81 5.67
C ARG A 43 -2.55 -7.42 6.09
N VAL A 44 -3.49 -6.51 6.02
CA VAL A 44 -3.25 -5.15 6.47
C VAL A 44 -4.26 -4.81 7.56
N ASP A 45 -3.87 -3.89 8.41
CA ASP A 45 -4.71 -3.41 9.49
C ASP A 45 -5.35 -2.12 9.01
N LEU A 46 -6.65 -2.15 8.75
CA LEU A 46 -7.32 -0.98 8.18
C LEU A 46 -7.21 0.27 9.05
N PRO A 47 -7.36 0.19 10.37
CA PRO A 47 -7.16 1.39 11.19
C PRO A 47 -5.75 1.96 11.06
N VAL A 48 -4.74 1.10 10.93
CA VAL A 48 -3.37 1.57 10.77
C VAL A 48 -3.23 2.30 9.44
N LEU A 49 -3.80 1.71 8.37
CA LEU A 49 -3.75 2.37 7.07
C LEU A 49 -4.44 3.72 7.11
N ALA A 50 -5.56 3.80 7.81
CA ALA A 50 -6.28 5.07 7.92
C ALA A 50 -5.43 6.12 8.62
N ARG A 51 -4.74 5.73 9.70
CA ARG A 51 -3.89 6.66 10.41
C ARG A 51 -2.72 7.14 9.55
N ILE A 52 -2.16 6.23 8.76
CA ILE A 52 -1.07 6.58 7.87
C ILE A 52 -1.56 7.56 6.81
N CYS A 53 -2.70 7.29 6.21
CA CYS A 53 -3.26 8.20 5.21
C CYS A 53 -3.54 9.56 5.82
N ASP A 54 -4.07 9.59 7.04
CA ASP A 54 -4.34 10.86 7.71
C ASP A 54 -3.07 11.64 7.94
N TYR A 55 -2.03 10.95 8.42
CA TYR A 55 -0.78 11.62 8.72
C TYR A 55 -0.12 12.15 7.45
N LEU A 56 -0.13 11.35 6.38
CA LEU A 56 0.51 11.73 5.14
C LEU A 56 -0.36 12.63 4.28
N GLN A 57 -1.63 12.82 4.66
CA GLN A 57 -2.57 13.62 3.89
C GLN A 57 -2.69 13.08 2.48
N CYS A 58 -2.86 11.78 2.36
CA CYS A 58 -2.94 11.14 1.04
C CYS A 58 -4.10 10.17 1.01
N GLY A 59 -4.42 9.69 -0.18
CA GLY A 59 -5.45 8.67 -0.34
C GLY A 59 -4.84 7.30 -0.28
N ILE A 60 -5.70 6.28 -0.17
CA ILE A 60 -5.23 4.91 -0.09
C ILE A 60 -4.49 4.50 -1.36
N GLY A 61 -4.88 5.05 -2.50
CA GLY A 61 -4.22 4.72 -3.77
C GLY A 61 -2.80 5.23 -3.87
N ASP A 62 -2.40 6.12 -2.96
CA ASP A 62 -1.03 6.62 -2.95
C ASP A 62 -0.08 5.65 -2.28
N ILE A 63 -0.59 4.76 -1.44
CA ILE A 63 0.26 3.83 -0.70
C ILE A 63 -0.06 2.37 -0.98
N LEU A 64 -1.10 2.09 -1.76
CA LEU A 64 -1.43 0.74 -2.20
C LEU A 64 -1.66 0.79 -3.70
N GLU A 65 -1.30 -0.29 -4.37
CA GLU A 65 -1.49 -0.36 -5.81
C GLU A 65 -1.90 -1.77 -6.20
N TYR A 66 -2.88 -1.86 -7.09
CA TYR A 66 -3.30 -3.14 -7.63
C TYR A 66 -2.55 -3.37 -8.93
N ILE A 67 -1.86 -4.50 -9.01
CA ILE A 67 -1.13 -4.87 -10.21
C ILE A 67 -1.82 -6.06 -10.81
N PRO A 68 -2.52 -5.88 -11.93
CA PRO A 68 -3.26 -6.97 -12.52
C PRO A 68 -2.35 -7.94 -13.25
N ASP A 69 -2.85 -9.13 -13.42
CA ASP A 69 -2.19 -10.11 -14.26
C ASP A 69 -2.55 -9.77 -15.70
N GLU A 70 -1.57 -9.48 -16.52
CA GLU A 70 -1.83 -9.04 -17.88
C GLU A 70 -2.67 -10.02 -18.67
N LEU A 71 -2.37 -11.29 -18.52
CA LEU A 71 -3.13 -12.29 -19.25
C LEU A 71 -4.56 -12.31 -18.79
N GLU A 72 -4.78 -12.22 -17.51
CA GLU A 72 -6.12 -12.19 -16.99
C GLU A 72 -6.88 -10.98 -17.46
N ILE A 73 -6.22 -9.87 -17.50
CA ILE A 73 -6.86 -8.65 -17.91
C ILE A 73 -7.37 -8.76 -19.32
N GLU A 74 -6.57 -9.28 -20.21
CA GLU A 74 -7.00 -9.42 -21.57
C GLU A 74 -8.19 -10.34 -21.70
N LYS A 75 -8.15 -11.44 -21.01
CA LYS A 75 -9.25 -12.37 -21.09
C LYS A 75 -10.49 -11.81 -20.45
N ASP A 76 -10.34 -11.23 -19.29
CA ASP A 76 -11.49 -10.70 -18.58
C ASP A 76 -12.15 -9.62 -19.36
N TYR A 77 -11.36 -8.79 -19.98
CA TYR A 77 -11.90 -7.71 -20.73
C TYR A 77 -12.81 -8.24 -21.83
N ASP A 78 -12.34 -9.23 -22.52
CA ASP A 78 -13.14 -9.80 -23.60
C ASP A 78 -14.43 -10.40 -23.07
N ARG A 79 -14.35 -11.08 -21.97
CA ARG A 79 -15.53 -11.71 -21.44
C ARG A 79 -16.47 -10.73 -20.81
N GLU A 80 -15.91 -9.72 -20.23
CA GLU A 80 -16.72 -8.74 -19.55
C GLU A 80 -17.65 -8.04 -20.49
N ILE A 81 -17.26 -8.01 -21.68
CA ILE A 81 -18.08 -7.32 -22.67
C ILE A 81 -19.45 -7.89 -22.74
N GLU A 82 -19.55 -9.18 -22.53
CA GLU A 82 -20.84 -9.75 -22.66
C GLU A 82 -21.78 -9.40 -21.58
#